data_8f9e44af6c2292a965e9f7e40aa03102
#
_entry.id   8f9e44af6c2292a965e9f7e40aa03102
#
_cell.length_a   1.000
_cell.length_b   1.000
_cell.length_c   1.000
_cell.angle_alpha   90.00
_cell.angle_beta   90.00
_cell.angle_gamma   90.00
#
_symmetry.space_group_name_H-M   'P 1'
#
loop_
_entity.id
_entity.type
_entity.pdbx_description
1 polymer ?
#
loop_
_entity_poly.entity_id
_entity_poly.type
_entity_poly.pdbx_seq_one_letter_code
_entity_poly.pdbx_strand_id
1 'polypeptide(L)'
;SATPLQQIEQALLGVINTPTEALVGRKLIGDGAHGAPGTGQAGGAGGILWGNGGNGGSGAPGQAGGAGGAAGLIGNGGAGGTGGAVSLARAGTAGGAGRGPVGGIGGAGGVGGAGGAAGAVTTITHASFNDPHGVAVNPGGNVYVTNFGSGTVSVINPATNTVTGSPITIGNGPSGVAVSPVTGLVFVTNFDSNTVSVIDPTTNTVTGSPITVGTAPTGVAVNPVTGEVYVTNFAGDTVSVIS
;
A
#
# COMPACT_ATOMS: atom_id res chain seq x y z
N SER A 1 -1.75 -25.30 26.05
CA SER A 1 -2.77 -25.77 26.99
C SER A 1 -2.85 -24.80 28.18
N ALA A 2 -4.07 -24.44 28.58
CA ALA A 2 -4.30 -23.61 29.76
C ALA A 2 -3.81 -24.31 31.02
N THR A 3 -3.18 -23.57 31.93
CA THR A 3 -2.76 -24.11 33.23
C THR A 3 -3.98 -24.45 34.11
N PRO A 4 -3.87 -25.35 35.10
CA PRO A 4 -4.99 -25.67 36.01
C PRO A 4 -5.58 -24.44 36.69
N LEU A 5 -4.78 -23.43 37.02
CA LEU A 5 -5.24 -22.16 37.59
C LEU A 5 -6.09 -21.37 36.61
N GLN A 6 -5.67 -21.28 35.36
CA GLN A 6 -6.45 -20.62 34.30
C GLN A 6 -7.78 -21.33 34.01
N GLN A 7 -7.82 -22.66 34.13
CA GLN A 7 -9.07 -23.43 33.97
C GLN A 7 -10.06 -23.14 35.11
N ILE A 8 -9.58 -23.02 36.35
CA ILE A 8 -10.42 -22.66 37.49
C ILE A 8 -10.94 -21.23 37.36
N GLU A 9 -10.10 -20.30 36.95
CA GLU A 9 -10.48 -18.91 36.68
C GLU A 9 -11.56 -18.82 35.61
N GLN A 10 -11.39 -19.50 34.46
CA GLN A 10 -12.37 -19.57 33.37
C GLN A 10 -13.70 -20.18 33.84
N ALA A 11 -13.67 -21.25 34.63
CA ALA A 11 -14.89 -21.86 35.16
C ALA A 11 -15.64 -20.92 36.08
N LEU A 12 -14.93 -20.24 36.98
CA LEU A 12 -15.51 -19.26 37.93
C LEU A 12 -16.14 -18.05 37.16
N LEU A 13 -15.41 -17.50 36.19
CA LEU A 13 -15.89 -16.42 35.38
C LEU A 13 -17.12 -16.86 34.53
N GLY A 14 -17.16 -18.11 34.07
CA GLY A 14 -18.32 -18.67 33.40
C GLY A 14 -19.58 -18.63 34.25
N VAL A 15 -19.48 -19.10 35.50
CA VAL A 15 -20.61 -19.09 36.44
C VAL A 15 -21.09 -17.66 36.73
N ILE A 16 -20.18 -16.72 36.87
CA ILE A 16 -20.49 -15.31 37.20
C ILE A 16 -21.12 -14.60 35.98
N ASN A 17 -20.63 -14.87 34.75
CA ASN A 17 -21.05 -14.17 33.55
C ASN A 17 -22.33 -14.74 32.90
N THR A 18 -22.55 -16.06 33.01
CA THR A 18 -23.71 -16.72 32.36
C THR A 18 -25.06 -16.02 32.63
N PRO A 19 -25.40 -15.62 33.86
CA PRO A 19 -26.69 -14.96 34.10
C PRO A 19 -26.82 -13.60 33.41
N THR A 20 -25.74 -12.80 33.40
CA THR A 20 -25.75 -11.47 32.78
C THR A 20 -25.71 -11.53 31.26
N GLU A 21 -24.97 -12.50 30.71
CA GLU A 21 -24.96 -12.75 29.27
C GLU A 21 -26.35 -13.19 28.78
N ALA A 22 -27.04 -14.06 29.54
CA ALA A 22 -28.36 -14.51 29.18
C ALA A 22 -29.45 -13.41 29.29
N LEU A 23 -29.34 -12.51 30.27
CA LEU A 23 -30.32 -11.46 30.50
C LEU A 23 -30.11 -10.20 29.69
N VAL A 24 -28.86 -9.77 29.49
CA VAL A 24 -28.51 -8.48 28.89
C VAL A 24 -27.49 -8.58 27.74
N GLY A 25 -27.13 -9.81 27.35
CA GLY A 25 -26.18 -10.06 26.22
C GLY A 25 -24.75 -9.60 26.50
N ARG A 26 -24.37 -9.41 27.78
CA ARG A 26 -23.06 -8.84 28.15
C ARG A 26 -22.54 -9.49 29.44
N LYS A 27 -21.23 -9.72 29.48
CA LYS A 27 -20.53 -10.24 30.68
C LYS A 27 -20.68 -9.29 31.85
N LEU A 28 -20.69 -9.82 33.07
CA LEU A 28 -20.57 -9.01 34.28
C LEU A 28 -19.12 -8.54 34.49
N ILE A 29 -18.18 -9.48 34.33
CA ILE A 29 -16.75 -9.25 34.52
C ILE A 29 -15.98 -9.82 33.31
N GLY A 30 -15.03 -9.06 32.78
CA GLY A 30 -14.12 -9.48 31.70
C GLY A 30 -13.94 -8.41 30.65
N ASP A 31 -12.86 -8.47 29.91
CA ASP A 31 -12.54 -7.53 28.86
C ASP A 31 -13.36 -7.79 27.59
N GLY A 32 -13.59 -6.75 26.81
CA GLY A 32 -14.21 -6.82 25.47
C GLY A 32 -13.24 -7.43 24.46
N ALA A 33 -13.79 -8.17 23.50
CA ALA A 33 -13.02 -8.73 22.38
C ALA A 33 -12.45 -7.61 21.50
N HIS A 34 -11.22 -7.79 21.00
CA HIS A 34 -10.64 -6.89 20.02
C HIS A 34 -11.28 -7.09 18.64
N GLY A 35 -11.43 -6.03 17.88
CA GLY A 35 -11.83 -6.09 16.48
C GLY A 35 -10.77 -6.78 15.62
N ALA A 36 -11.19 -7.55 14.63
CA ALA A 36 -10.26 -8.25 13.75
C ALA A 36 -9.44 -7.27 12.90
N PRO A 37 -8.12 -7.45 12.80
CA PRO A 37 -7.25 -6.60 11.97
C PRO A 37 -7.68 -6.61 10.48
N GLY A 38 -7.60 -5.48 9.82
CA GLY A 38 -7.91 -5.35 8.39
C GLY A 38 -9.40 -5.34 8.05
N THR A 39 -10.30 -5.29 9.05
CA THR A 39 -11.76 -5.35 8.82
C THR A 39 -12.50 -4.08 9.18
N GLY A 40 -11.88 -3.17 9.92
CA GLY A 40 -12.57 -2.02 10.50
C GLY A 40 -13.59 -2.37 11.58
N GLN A 41 -13.59 -3.61 12.09
CA GLN A 41 -14.51 -4.09 13.12
C GLN A 41 -14.31 -3.33 14.43
N ALA A 42 -15.39 -2.91 15.06
CA ALA A 42 -15.34 -2.28 16.38
C ALA A 42 -14.88 -3.28 17.46
N GLY A 43 -14.20 -2.78 18.49
CA GLY A 43 -13.94 -3.53 19.71
C GLY A 43 -15.21 -3.80 20.48
N GLY A 44 -15.30 -4.97 21.10
CA GLY A 44 -16.40 -5.35 21.98
C GLY A 44 -16.41 -4.55 23.29
N ALA A 45 -17.59 -4.38 23.89
CA ALA A 45 -17.69 -3.77 25.21
C ALA A 45 -17.10 -4.68 26.30
N GLY A 46 -16.46 -4.10 27.31
CA GLY A 46 -16.05 -4.78 28.53
C GLY A 46 -17.23 -5.17 29.40
N GLY A 47 -16.99 -5.97 30.45
CA GLY A 47 -18.01 -6.41 31.40
C GLY A 47 -18.75 -5.22 32.05
N ILE A 48 -19.97 -5.46 32.49
CA ILE A 48 -20.83 -4.39 33.04
C ILE A 48 -20.18 -3.77 34.29
N LEU A 49 -19.70 -4.60 35.20
CA LEU A 49 -19.11 -4.15 36.46
C LEU A 49 -17.61 -3.88 36.33
N TRP A 50 -16.88 -4.80 35.73
CA TRP A 50 -15.43 -4.71 35.58
C TRP A 50 -15.00 -5.26 34.22
N GLY A 51 -14.20 -4.48 33.49
CA GLY A 51 -13.55 -4.90 32.27
C GLY A 51 -13.21 -3.72 31.35
N ASN A 52 -12.13 -3.86 30.62
CA ASN A 52 -11.73 -2.90 29.60
C ASN A 52 -12.52 -3.13 28.31
N GLY A 53 -12.76 -2.08 27.56
CA GLY A 53 -13.25 -2.21 26.19
C GLY A 53 -12.17 -2.82 25.27
N GLY A 54 -12.59 -3.64 24.31
CA GLY A 54 -11.72 -4.16 23.28
C GLY A 54 -11.24 -3.08 22.31
N ASN A 55 -10.03 -3.22 21.80
CA ASN A 55 -9.54 -2.30 20.76
C ASN A 55 -10.28 -2.51 19.44
N GLY A 56 -10.47 -1.46 18.67
CA GLY A 56 -10.99 -1.55 17.30
C GLY A 56 -9.96 -2.20 16.36
N GLY A 57 -10.41 -2.97 15.38
CA GLY A 57 -9.59 -3.54 14.33
C GLY A 57 -9.11 -2.46 13.34
N SER A 58 -7.94 -2.62 12.75
CA SER A 58 -7.50 -1.78 11.65
C SER A 58 -8.46 -1.89 10.45
N GLY A 59 -8.59 -0.84 9.67
CA GLY A 59 -9.37 -0.84 8.43
C GLY A 59 -8.68 -1.65 7.33
N ALA A 60 -9.45 -2.19 6.40
CA ALA A 60 -8.94 -2.62 5.09
C ALA A 60 -8.42 -1.42 4.29
N PRO A 61 -7.65 -1.62 3.21
CA PRO A 61 -7.13 -0.53 2.37
C PRO A 61 -8.23 0.48 1.99
N GLY A 62 -8.04 1.75 2.36
CA GLY A 62 -9.00 2.83 2.12
C GLY A 62 -10.20 2.89 3.08
N GLN A 63 -10.32 1.96 4.03
CA GLN A 63 -11.40 1.94 5.02
C GLN A 63 -10.94 2.55 6.36
N ALA A 64 -11.92 3.10 7.09
CA ALA A 64 -11.71 3.56 8.46
C ALA A 64 -11.40 2.38 9.39
N GLY A 65 -10.60 2.63 10.42
CA GLY A 65 -10.42 1.69 11.52
C GLY A 65 -11.68 1.61 12.39
N GLY A 66 -11.86 0.47 13.06
CA GLY A 66 -12.98 0.25 13.96
C GLY A 66 -12.92 1.13 15.22
N ALA A 67 -14.06 1.48 15.79
CA ALA A 67 -14.14 2.15 17.07
C ALA A 67 -13.64 1.24 18.20
N GLY A 68 -13.05 1.81 19.26
CA GLY A 68 -12.77 1.09 20.49
C GLY A 68 -14.04 0.79 21.26
N GLY A 69 -14.09 -0.34 21.96
CA GLY A 69 -15.23 -0.76 22.80
C GLY A 69 -15.35 0.08 24.08
N ALA A 70 -16.56 0.19 24.59
CA ALA A 70 -16.83 0.84 25.89
C ALA A 70 -16.26 0.00 27.05
N ALA A 71 -15.81 0.66 28.11
CA ALA A 71 -15.43 -0.02 29.35
C ALA A 71 -16.65 -0.43 30.20
N GLY A 72 -16.39 -1.25 31.21
CA GLY A 72 -17.30 -1.47 32.33
C GLY A 72 -17.35 -0.28 33.29
N LEU A 73 -18.04 -0.46 34.42
CA LEU A 73 -18.06 0.53 35.49
C LEU A 73 -16.64 0.83 35.99
N ILE A 74 -15.83 -0.20 36.10
CA ILE A 74 -14.39 -0.11 36.39
C ILE A 74 -13.66 -0.64 35.15
N GLY A 75 -12.84 0.16 34.51
CA GLY A 75 -12.05 -0.19 33.32
C GLY A 75 -11.77 1.00 32.41
N ASN A 76 -11.00 0.74 31.39
CA ASN A 76 -10.65 1.73 30.35
C ASN A 76 -11.37 1.41 29.05
N GLY A 77 -11.82 2.42 28.34
CA GLY A 77 -12.31 2.21 26.95
C GLY A 77 -11.22 1.71 26.04
N GLY A 78 -11.57 0.91 25.06
CA GLY A 78 -10.64 0.40 24.04
C GLY A 78 -10.11 1.50 23.12
N ALA A 79 -8.91 1.30 22.60
CA ALA A 79 -8.36 2.19 21.56
C ALA A 79 -9.12 2.01 20.25
N GLY A 80 -9.27 3.09 19.48
CA GLY A 80 -9.74 2.99 18.09
C GLY A 80 -8.67 2.35 17.20
N GLY A 81 -9.11 1.60 16.20
CA GLY A 81 -8.25 0.98 15.20
C GLY A 81 -7.64 2.01 14.23
N THR A 82 -6.52 1.69 13.63
CA THR A 82 -5.90 2.52 12.58
C THR A 82 -6.70 2.42 11.27
N GLY A 83 -6.82 3.51 10.54
CA GLY A 83 -7.36 3.46 9.18
C GLY A 83 -6.42 2.67 8.26
N GLY A 84 -6.99 1.96 7.28
CA GLY A 84 -6.25 1.21 6.28
C GLY A 84 -5.62 2.14 5.23
N ALA A 85 -4.35 1.90 4.90
CA ALA A 85 -3.69 2.61 3.82
C ALA A 85 -4.13 2.02 2.47
N VAL A 86 -4.25 2.88 1.46
CA VAL A 86 -4.37 2.46 0.06
C VAL A 86 -3.01 2.64 -0.62
N SER A 87 -2.74 1.88 -1.69
CA SER A 87 -1.42 1.88 -2.36
C SER A 87 -0.96 3.23 -2.89
N LEU A 88 -1.86 4.21 -3.01
CA LEU A 88 -1.58 5.59 -3.44
C LEU A 88 -1.89 6.63 -2.35
N ALA A 89 -2.13 6.21 -1.10
CA ALA A 89 -2.55 7.10 -0.03
C ALA A 89 -1.62 7.01 1.17
N ARG A 90 -1.55 8.07 1.94
CA ARG A 90 -0.96 8.06 3.28
C ARG A 90 -1.74 7.09 4.17
N ALA A 91 -1.05 6.51 5.17
CA ALA A 91 -1.73 5.73 6.19
C ALA A 91 -2.91 6.54 6.79
N GLY A 92 -4.02 5.87 7.00
CA GLY A 92 -5.18 6.49 7.64
C GLY A 92 -4.83 6.98 9.05
N THR A 93 -5.59 7.96 9.53
CA THR A 93 -5.43 8.45 10.90
C THR A 93 -5.84 7.38 11.91
N ALA A 94 -5.16 7.31 13.04
CA ALA A 94 -5.55 6.42 14.13
C ALA A 94 -6.94 6.80 14.68
N GLY A 95 -7.71 5.80 15.07
CA GLY A 95 -8.97 6.02 15.77
C GLY A 95 -8.74 6.65 17.16
N GLY A 96 -9.73 7.34 17.67
CA GLY A 96 -9.70 7.87 19.02
C GLY A 96 -9.65 6.75 20.07
N ALA A 97 -8.98 7.00 21.18
CA ALA A 97 -9.03 6.10 22.32
C ALA A 97 -10.41 6.10 22.98
N GLY A 98 -10.82 4.95 23.47
CA GLY A 98 -11.99 4.86 24.32
C GLY A 98 -11.72 5.60 25.64
N ARG A 99 -12.74 6.18 26.24
CA ARG A 99 -12.65 6.90 27.51
C ARG A 99 -13.27 6.07 28.63
N GLY A 100 -12.62 6.07 29.77
CA GLY A 100 -13.16 5.56 31.02
C GLY A 100 -12.35 6.16 32.17
N PRO A 101 -12.99 6.75 33.19
CA PRO A 101 -12.32 7.18 34.40
C PRO A 101 -11.95 5.99 35.28
N VAL A 102 -10.84 6.08 35.92
CA VAL A 102 -10.48 5.12 36.97
C VAL A 102 -11.48 5.29 38.12
N GLY A 103 -12.32 4.27 38.37
CA GLY A 103 -13.30 4.27 39.46
C GLY A 103 -14.60 5.02 39.16
N GLY A 104 -14.97 5.22 37.90
CA GLY A 104 -16.21 5.86 37.50
C GLY A 104 -17.00 5.07 36.45
N ILE A 105 -18.03 5.71 35.87
CA ILE A 105 -18.80 5.15 34.74
C ILE A 105 -17.85 4.87 33.56
N GLY A 106 -17.90 3.66 32.99
CA GLY A 106 -17.10 3.28 31.83
C GLY A 106 -17.22 4.25 30.68
N GLY A 107 -16.11 4.56 30.05
CA GLY A 107 -16.04 5.46 28.91
C GLY A 107 -16.59 4.84 27.64
N ALA A 108 -17.09 5.69 26.75
CA ALA A 108 -17.40 5.29 25.39
C ALA A 108 -16.14 4.84 24.64
N GLY A 109 -16.28 3.88 23.74
CA GLY A 109 -15.21 3.48 22.84
C GLY A 109 -14.73 4.63 21.95
N GLY A 110 -13.48 4.59 21.54
CA GLY A 110 -12.90 5.56 20.62
C GLY A 110 -13.50 5.47 19.21
N VAL A 111 -13.52 6.58 18.52
CA VAL A 111 -13.96 6.63 17.11
C VAL A 111 -12.90 5.93 16.26
N GLY A 112 -13.31 5.14 15.28
CA GLY A 112 -12.41 4.54 14.29
C GLY A 112 -11.67 5.62 13.49
N GLY A 113 -10.44 5.32 13.12
CA GLY A 113 -9.63 6.22 12.25
C GLY A 113 -10.21 6.30 10.85
N ALA A 114 -10.14 7.48 10.25
CA ALA A 114 -10.48 7.63 8.84
C ALA A 114 -9.53 6.79 7.96
N GLY A 115 -10.07 6.22 6.88
CA GLY A 115 -9.26 5.62 5.83
C GLY A 115 -8.27 6.65 5.25
N GLY A 116 -7.14 6.17 4.73
CA GLY A 116 -6.17 7.06 4.09
C GLY A 116 -6.80 7.82 2.92
N ALA A 117 -6.52 9.11 2.82
CA ALA A 117 -6.98 9.90 1.68
C ALA A 117 -6.27 9.43 0.40
N ALA A 118 -7.03 9.21 -0.68
CA ALA A 118 -6.45 8.95 -1.98
C ALA A 118 -5.78 10.22 -2.51
N GLY A 119 -4.50 10.13 -2.95
CA GLY A 119 -3.97 11.07 -3.91
C GLY A 119 -3.51 12.44 -3.42
N ALA A 120 -2.64 12.52 -2.41
CA ALA A 120 -1.80 13.71 -2.34
C ALA A 120 -0.85 13.73 -3.55
N VAL A 121 -0.98 14.75 -4.42
CA VAL A 121 -0.08 14.91 -5.55
C VAL A 121 1.18 15.64 -5.09
N THR A 122 2.35 15.01 -5.30
CA THR A 122 3.64 15.67 -5.14
C THR A 122 4.29 15.80 -6.52
N THR A 123 4.66 17.01 -6.89
CA THR A 123 5.35 17.27 -8.16
C THR A 123 6.85 17.16 -7.96
N ILE A 124 7.50 16.33 -8.78
CA ILE A 124 8.96 16.23 -8.83
C ILE A 124 9.44 17.10 -9.99
N THR A 125 10.32 18.06 -9.70
CA THR A 125 10.95 18.91 -10.72
C THR A 125 12.45 18.65 -10.74
N HIS A 126 13.03 18.49 -11.93
CA HIS A 126 14.48 18.30 -12.08
C HIS A 126 14.93 18.77 -13.47
N ALA A 127 16.16 19.30 -13.56
CA ALA A 127 16.73 19.81 -14.81
C ALA A 127 16.91 18.75 -15.92
N SER A 128 16.93 17.46 -15.56
CA SER A 128 17.00 16.35 -16.52
C SER A 128 15.66 16.05 -17.21
N PHE A 129 14.54 16.53 -16.70
CA PHE A 129 13.25 16.35 -17.34
C PHE A 129 13.13 17.32 -18.53
N ASN A 130 13.06 16.75 -19.72
CA ASN A 130 12.88 17.49 -20.96
C ASN A 130 11.87 16.71 -21.81
N ASP A 131 10.65 17.24 -21.87
CA ASP A 131 9.50 16.60 -22.52
C ASP A 131 9.32 15.14 -22.01
N PRO A 132 9.01 14.92 -20.70
CA PRO A 132 8.87 13.58 -20.15
C PRO A 132 7.60 12.90 -20.70
N HIS A 133 7.75 11.69 -21.24
CA HIS A 133 6.68 10.93 -21.90
C HIS A 133 6.26 9.68 -21.13
N GLY A 134 7.15 8.71 -20.99
CA GLY A 134 6.88 7.41 -20.40
C GLY A 134 7.40 7.29 -18.96
N VAL A 135 6.73 6.49 -18.15
CA VAL A 135 7.16 6.17 -16.78
C VAL A 135 6.92 4.70 -16.47
N ALA A 136 7.93 4.04 -15.87
CA ALA A 136 7.82 2.66 -15.41
C ALA A 136 8.60 2.47 -14.11
N VAL A 137 8.19 1.47 -13.33
CA VAL A 137 8.83 1.13 -12.03
C VAL A 137 9.40 -0.27 -12.13
N ASN A 138 10.68 -0.44 -11.73
CA ASN A 138 11.28 -1.76 -11.69
C ASN A 138 10.95 -2.49 -10.37
N PRO A 139 11.11 -3.83 -10.31
CA PRO A 139 10.89 -4.60 -9.08
C PRO A 139 11.74 -4.14 -7.90
N GLY A 140 12.90 -3.53 -8.14
CA GLY A 140 13.76 -2.91 -7.13
C GLY A 140 13.26 -1.54 -6.63
N GLY A 141 12.16 -1.03 -7.19
CA GLY A 141 11.48 0.19 -6.78
C GLY A 141 11.91 1.46 -7.51
N ASN A 142 13.01 1.49 -8.27
CA ASN A 142 13.41 2.66 -9.04
C ASN A 142 12.40 2.99 -10.14
N VAL A 143 12.17 4.30 -10.36
CA VAL A 143 11.25 4.79 -11.39
C VAL A 143 12.06 5.35 -12.57
N TYR A 144 11.76 4.89 -13.77
CA TYR A 144 12.39 5.31 -15.02
C TYR A 144 11.45 6.25 -15.76
N VAL A 145 11.95 7.42 -16.16
CA VAL A 145 11.19 8.44 -16.90
C VAL A 145 11.92 8.75 -18.20
N THR A 146 11.25 8.54 -19.34
CA THR A 146 11.78 8.90 -20.64
C THR A 146 11.69 10.40 -20.85
N ASN A 147 12.75 11.02 -21.38
CA ASN A 147 12.79 12.44 -21.74
C ASN A 147 12.93 12.55 -23.26
N PHE A 148 11.78 12.71 -23.92
CA PHE A 148 11.67 12.71 -25.38
C PHE A 148 12.58 13.77 -26.02
N GLY A 149 12.57 15.00 -25.47
CA GLY A 149 13.31 16.14 -26.02
C GLY A 149 14.83 16.08 -25.84
N SER A 150 15.35 15.23 -24.94
CA SER A 150 16.81 15.14 -24.71
C SER A 150 17.42 13.78 -25.07
N GLY A 151 16.63 12.81 -25.51
CA GLY A 151 17.14 11.47 -25.81
C GLY A 151 17.68 10.72 -24.60
N THR A 152 17.12 10.94 -23.42
CA THR A 152 17.61 10.37 -22.17
C THR A 152 16.51 9.70 -21.34
N VAL A 153 16.94 8.93 -20.35
CA VAL A 153 16.08 8.38 -19.30
C VAL A 153 16.58 8.88 -17.94
N SER A 154 15.70 9.46 -17.14
CA SER A 154 16.00 9.83 -15.76
C SER A 154 15.55 8.72 -14.82
N VAL A 155 16.33 8.49 -13.74
CA VAL A 155 16.03 7.50 -12.70
C VAL A 155 15.65 8.23 -11.42
N ILE A 156 14.50 7.88 -10.83
CA ILE A 156 14.00 8.46 -9.58
C ILE A 156 14.04 7.40 -8.49
N ASN A 157 14.56 7.79 -7.32
CA ASN A 157 14.43 7.01 -6.10
C ASN A 157 13.06 7.28 -5.46
N PRO A 158 12.16 6.31 -5.35
CA PRO A 158 10.80 6.51 -4.82
C PRO A 158 10.77 6.75 -3.31
N ALA A 159 11.81 6.35 -2.56
CA ALA A 159 11.87 6.60 -1.12
C ALA A 159 12.08 8.09 -0.79
N THR A 160 12.76 8.83 -1.68
CA THR A 160 13.05 10.25 -1.52
C THR A 160 12.33 11.14 -2.52
N ASN A 161 11.73 10.56 -3.57
CA ASN A 161 11.16 11.25 -4.72
C ASN A 161 12.17 12.21 -5.39
N THR A 162 13.44 11.80 -5.49
CA THR A 162 14.50 12.59 -6.13
C THR A 162 15.10 11.84 -7.30
N VAL A 163 15.53 12.57 -8.34
CA VAL A 163 16.32 12.00 -9.44
C VAL A 163 17.70 11.61 -8.91
N THR A 164 18.16 10.43 -9.28
CA THR A 164 19.46 9.87 -8.87
C THR A 164 20.36 9.65 -10.07
N GLY A 165 21.64 9.96 -9.90
CA GLY A 165 22.64 9.80 -10.93
C GLY A 165 22.49 10.77 -12.11
N SER A 166 23.28 10.54 -13.15
CA SER A 166 23.16 11.25 -14.43
C SER A 166 22.08 10.60 -15.31
N PRO A 167 21.37 11.36 -16.14
CA PRO A 167 20.44 10.80 -17.10
C PRO A 167 21.15 9.78 -18.04
N ILE A 168 20.48 8.68 -18.30
CA ILE A 168 20.97 7.62 -19.18
C ILE A 168 20.73 8.05 -20.62
N THR A 169 21.80 8.23 -21.40
CA THR A 169 21.66 8.53 -22.83
C THR A 169 21.23 7.28 -23.60
N ILE A 170 20.22 7.41 -24.44
CA ILE A 170 19.66 6.33 -25.28
C ILE A 170 19.44 6.81 -26.72
N GLY A 171 18.55 6.20 -27.48
CA GLY A 171 18.20 6.65 -28.84
C GLY A 171 17.40 7.96 -28.88
N ASN A 172 17.10 8.44 -30.09
CA ASN A 172 16.35 9.69 -30.28
C ASN A 172 14.84 9.51 -30.08
N GLY A 173 14.22 10.48 -29.41
CA GLY A 173 12.80 10.52 -29.15
C GLY A 173 12.32 9.37 -28.27
N PRO A 174 12.90 9.13 -27.06
CA PRO A 174 12.43 8.06 -26.20
C PRO A 174 10.98 8.34 -25.74
N SER A 175 10.09 7.39 -25.98
CA SER A 175 8.66 7.53 -25.76
C SER A 175 8.17 6.57 -24.68
N GLY A 176 7.84 5.34 -25.02
CA GLY A 176 7.39 4.33 -24.08
C GLY A 176 8.52 3.71 -23.27
N VAL A 177 8.21 3.25 -22.05
CA VAL A 177 9.12 2.50 -21.21
C VAL A 177 8.37 1.38 -20.48
N ALA A 178 8.95 0.19 -20.41
CA ALA A 178 8.43 -0.94 -19.65
C ALA A 178 9.57 -1.72 -18.98
N VAL A 179 9.25 -2.37 -17.89
CA VAL A 179 10.20 -3.20 -17.14
C VAL A 179 9.78 -4.65 -17.22
N SER A 180 10.72 -5.53 -17.50
CA SER A 180 10.50 -6.97 -17.45
C SER A 180 10.48 -7.44 -15.99
N PRO A 181 9.37 -8.01 -15.50
CA PRO A 181 9.35 -8.60 -14.17
C PRO A 181 10.16 -9.89 -14.08
N VAL A 182 10.50 -10.50 -15.22
CA VAL A 182 11.29 -11.74 -15.30
C VAL A 182 12.78 -11.46 -15.20
N THR A 183 13.28 -10.50 -15.99
CA THR A 183 14.72 -10.18 -16.07
C THR A 183 15.11 -8.90 -15.32
N GLY A 184 14.14 -8.06 -14.95
CA GLY A 184 14.38 -6.73 -14.40
C GLY A 184 14.81 -5.68 -15.45
N LEU A 185 15.14 -6.07 -16.67
CA LEU A 185 15.58 -5.16 -17.74
C LEU A 185 14.50 -4.14 -18.09
N VAL A 186 14.96 -2.93 -18.45
CA VAL A 186 14.09 -1.82 -18.84
C VAL A 186 14.16 -1.62 -20.35
N PHE A 187 13.02 -1.67 -21.02
CA PHE A 187 12.88 -1.50 -22.46
C PHE A 187 12.31 -0.12 -22.76
N VAL A 188 12.98 0.62 -23.67
CA VAL A 188 12.60 1.99 -24.04
C VAL A 188 12.46 2.09 -25.54
N THR A 189 11.28 2.51 -26.02
CA THR A 189 11.08 2.79 -27.44
C THR A 189 11.68 4.14 -27.81
N ASN A 190 12.42 4.18 -28.91
CA ASN A 190 13.01 5.39 -29.47
C ASN A 190 12.26 5.74 -30.76
N PHE A 191 11.31 6.66 -30.65
CA PHE A 191 10.36 7.04 -31.71
C PHE A 191 11.04 7.47 -33.00
N ASP A 192 12.02 8.36 -32.92
CA ASP A 192 12.72 8.91 -34.09
C ASP A 192 13.78 7.96 -34.66
N SER A 193 14.27 7.00 -33.85
CA SER A 193 15.30 6.04 -34.30
C SER A 193 14.73 4.71 -34.77
N ASN A 194 13.42 4.45 -34.62
CA ASN A 194 12.79 3.17 -34.95
C ASN A 194 13.44 1.97 -34.22
N THR A 195 13.82 2.15 -32.98
CA THR A 195 14.53 1.13 -32.18
C THR A 195 13.95 1.00 -30.78
N VAL A 196 14.34 -0.07 -30.10
CA VAL A 196 14.19 -0.24 -28.65
C VAL A 196 15.57 -0.31 -28.03
N SER A 197 15.82 0.53 -27.02
CA SER A 197 17.00 0.43 -26.16
C SER A 197 16.70 -0.41 -24.91
N VAL A 198 17.68 -1.15 -24.42
CA VAL A 198 17.57 -1.96 -23.22
C VAL A 198 18.52 -1.40 -22.17
N ILE A 199 18.01 -1.16 -20.95
CA ILE A 199 18.79 -0.66 -19.82
C ILE A 199 18.90 -1.77 -18.76
N ASP A 200 20.09 -2.00 -18.25
CA ASP A 200 20.33 -2.80 -17.06
C ASP A 200 20.10 -1.94 -15.80
N PRO A 201 19.11 -2.24 -14.97
CA PRO A 201 18.81 -1.45 -13.77
C PRO A 201 19.84 -1.60 -12.66
N THR A 202 20.74 -2.57 -12.72
CA THR A 202 21.81 -2.75 -11.72
C THR A 202 22.95 -1.76 -11.91
N THR A 203 23.21 -1.42 -13.16
CA THR A 203 24.27 -0.46 -13.55
C THR A 203 23.70 0.89 -13.99
N ASN A 204 22.41 0.96 -14.31
CA ASN A 204 21.77 2.10 -14.97
C ASN A 204 22.45 2.50 -16.28
N THR A 205 22.84 1.52 -17.08
CA THR A 205 23.46 1.73 -18.39
C THR A 205 22.72 0.96 -19.49
N VAL A 206 22.83 1.45 -20.72
CA VAL A 206 22.33 0.72 -21.89
C VAL A 206 23.15 -0.56 -22.07
N THR A 207 22.47 -1.67 -22.28
CA THR A 207 23.06 -2.98 -22.55
C THR A 207 22.69 -3.46 -23.95
N GLY A 208 23.64 -4.03 -24.65
CA GLY A 208 23.47 -4.51 -26.02
C GLY A 208 23.33 -3.38 -27.05
N SER A 209 23.10 -3.79 -28.32
CA SER A 209 22.78 -2.85 -29.40
C SER A 209 21.28 -2.53 -29.44
N PRO A 210 20.89 -1.33 -29.89
CA PRO A 210 19.47 -1.02 -30.07
C PRO A 210 18.79 -2.03 -31.00
N ILE A 211 17.61 -2.50 -30.60
CA ILE A 211 16.82 -3.48 -31.36
C ILE A 211 15.96 -2.74 -32.38
N THR A 212 16.12 -3.03 -33.67
CA THR A 212 15.29 -2.44 -34.72
C THR A 212 13.87 -2.97 -34.66
N VAL A 213 12.89 -2.08 -34.73
CA VAL A 213 11.45 -2.38 -34.74
C VAL A 213 10.78 -1.64 -35.90
N GLY A 214 9.45 -1.58 -35.92
CA GLY A 214 8.74 -0.85 -36.95
C GLY A 214 8.84 0.69 -36.80
N THR A 215 8.16 1.43 -37.66
CA THR A 215 8.28 2.89 -37.78
C THR A 215 7.55 3.61 -36.65
N ALA A 216 8.22 4.59 -36.04
CA ALA A 216 7.73 5.42 -34.93
C ALA A 216 7.18 4.60 -33.75
N PRO A 217 8.00 3.79 -33.08
CA PRO A 217 7.56 3.00 -31.94
C PRO A 217 7.18 3.91 -30.77
N THR A 218 6.01 3.65 -30.17
CA THR A 218 5.47 4.46 -29.06
C THR A 218 5.28 3.66 -27.79
N GLY A 219 4.36 2.72 -27.76
CA GLY A 219 4.05 1.90 -26.61
C GLY A 219 4.93 0.67 -26.53
N VAL A 220 5.25 0.25 -25.31
CA VAL A 220 5.95 -1.00 -25.04
C VAL A 220 5.34 -1.69 -23.83
N ALA A 221 5.21 -3.01 -23.89
CA ALA A 221 4.75 -3.84 -22.79
C ALA A 221 5.52 -5.16 -22.76
N VAL A 222 5.72 -5.72 -21.57
CA VAL A 222 6.39 -7.02 -21.38
C VAL A 222 5.38 -8.02 -20.87
N ASN A 223 5.33 -9.19 -21.50
CA ASN A 223 4.54 -10.32 -21.02
C ASN A 223 5.23 -10.87 -19.75
N PRO A 224 4.55 -10.85 -18.58
CA PRO A 224 5.17 -11.27 -17.34
C PRO A 224 5.41 -12.80 -17.24
N VAL A 225 4.82 -13.57 -18.14
CA VAL A 225 4.94 -15.03 -18.15
C VAL A 225 6.02 -15.49 -19.12
N THR A 226 6.01 -14.97 -20.36
CA THR A 226 6.93 -15.40 -21.42
C THR A 226 8.20 -14.55 -21.49
N GLY A 227 8.16 -13.30 -21.00
CA GLY A 227 9.24 -12.34 -21.14
C GLY A 227 9.27 -11.60 -22.48
N GLU A 228 8.39 -11.98 -23.42
CA GLU A 228 8.27 -11.31 -24.72
C GLU A 228 7.91 -9.84 -24.57
N VAL A 229 8.51 -9.00 -25.41
CA VAL A 229 8.27 -7.55 -25.43
C VAL A 229 7.47 -7.16 -26.66
N TYR A 230 6.37 -6.50 -26.44
CA TYR A 230 5.45 -6.04 -27.50
C TYR A 230 5.61 -4.53 -27.68
N VAL A 231 5.80 -4.09 -28.92
CA VAL A 231 6.06 -2.68 -29.28
C VAL A 231 5.07 -2.25 -30.32
N THR A 232 4.29 -1.19 -30.04
CA THR A 232 3.41 -0.58 -31.04
C THR A 232 4.20 0.38 -31.92
N ASN A 233 4.09 0.23 -33.25
CA ASN A 233 4.74 1.07 -34.25
C ASN A 233 3.70 2.00 -34.86
N PHE A 234 3.61 3.23 -34.34
CA PHE A 234 2.53 4.18 -34.62
C PHE A 234 2.40 4.52 -36.11
N ALA A 235 3.50 4.84 -36.79
CA ALA A 235 3.46 5.20 -38.23
C ALA A 235 3.55 3.99 -39.15
N GLY A 236 3.77 2.80 -38.61
CA GLY A 236 3.84 1.56 -39.38
C GLY A 236 2.58 0.72 -39.32
N ASP A 237 1.58 1.11 -38.52
CA ASP A 237 0.33 0.35 -38.28
C ASP A 237 0.57 -1.12 -37.90
N THR A 238 1.67 -1.39 -37.15
CA THR A 238 2.12 -2.75 -36.80
C THR A 238 2.46 -2.86 -35.33
N VAL A 239 2.61 -4.10 -34.88
CA VAL A 239 3.20 -4.45 -33.57
C VAL A 239 4.42 -5.32 -33.81
N SER A 240 5.57 -4.94 -33.24
CA SER A 240 6.78 -5.77 -33.20
C SER A 240 6.77 -6.62 -31.92
N VAL A 241 7.27 -7.84 -32.02
CA VAL A 241 7.51 -8.74 -30.88
C VAL A 241 9.00 -9.03 -30.80
N ILE A 242 9.56 -8.84 -29.61
CA ILE A 242 10.97 -9.13 -29.28
C ILE A 242 10.94 -10.33 -28.31
N SER A 243 11.58 -11.42 -28.70
CA SER A 243 11.70 -12.67 -27.92
C SER A 243 13.14 -12.92 -27.49
#